data_4aecfaac4f3c0807775a058191f657e6
#
_entry.id   4aecfaac4f3c0807775a058191f657e6
#
_cell.length_a   1.000
_cell.length_b   1.000
_cell.length_c   1.000
_cell.angle_alpha   90.00
_cell.angle_beta   90.00
_cell.angle_gamma   90.00
#
_symmetry.space_group_name_H-M   'P 1'
#
loop_
_entity.id
_entity.type
_entity.pdbx_description
1 polymer ?
#
loop_
_entity_poly.entity_id
_entity_poly.type
_entity_poly.pdbx_seq_one_letter_code
_entity_poly.pdbx_strand_id
1 'polypeptide(L)'
;MSENGAMLEINTQAEIEKIIRQLDTLPNRMKAPDVLASALNATANEMKRKIGQRTRKRYAINDKKILTDKKRGGMYLERAKGSATSATLISRGGMVEAMAYMTRKNTETTAAMLKVLNESAMTALEVDGRKAFETTFKSGHTAIVQRVGRARLPVKSLMAPAVPMAYGKTYEETTQDYYTILQKHIQREVERVLDGFGRAA
;
A
#
# COMPACT_ATOMS: atom_id res chain seq x y z
N MET A 1 24.48 -1.82 -0.80
CA MET A 1 23.23 -2.35 -0.25
C MET A 1 22.14 -2.06 -1.29
N SER A 2 21.72 -3.09 -2.02
CA SER A 2 20.70 -2.93 -3.06
C SER A 2 19.34 -2.63 -2.42
N GLU A 3 18.80 -1.48 -2.73
CA GLU A 3 17.41 -1.12 -2.42
C GLU A 3 16.49 -2.03 -3.24
N ASN A 4 16.13 -3.18 -2.69
CA ASN A 4 15.05 -3.99 -3.21
C ASN A 4 13.70 -3.34 -2.84
N GLY A 5 13.41 -2.21 -3.47
CA GLY A 5 12.09 -1.60 -3.43
C GLY A 5 11.17 -2.38 -4.35
N ALA A 6 10.15 -3.05 -3.83
CA ALA A 6 9.06 -3.54 -4.64
C ALA A 6 8.29 -2.33 -5.19
N MET A 7 8.32 -2.12 -6.51
CA MET A 7 7.50 -1.13 -7.21
C MET A 7 6.24 -1.84 -7.72
N LEU A 8 5.10 -1.36 -7.29
CA LEU A 8 3.81 -1.81 -7.80
C LEU A 8 3.31 -0.74 -8.78
N GLU A 9 3.38 -1.02 -10.07
CA GLU A 9 2.82 -0.19 -11.13
C GLU A 9 1.56 -0.85 -11.67
N ILE A 10 0.44 -0.14 -11.57
CA ILE A 10 -0.83 -0.57 -12.19
C ILE A 10 -0.84 -0.01 -13.60
N ASN A 11 -0.43 -0.81 -14.57
CA ASN A 11 -0.53 -0.48 -15.98
C ASN A 11 -1.75 -1.19 -16.57
N THR A 12 -2.72 -0.40 -17.01
CA THR A 12 -4.00 -0.87 -17.54
C THR A 12 -4.23 -0.38 -18.96
N GLN A 13 -3.15 -0.19 -19.71
CA GLN A 13 -3.17 0.48 -21.02
C GLN A 13 -4.11 -0.24 -22.03
N ALA A 14 -4.10 -1.58 -22.08
CA ALA A 14 -4.97 -2.33 -22.98
C ALA A 14 -6.48 -2.16 -22.69
N GLU A 15 -6.80 -1.97 -21.44
CA GLU A 15 -8.19 -1.77 -20.98
C GLU A 15 -8.65 -0.35 -21.17
N ILE A 16 -7.75 0.61 -20.98
CA ILE A 16 -7.99 2.02 -21.27
C ILE A 16 -8.24 2.20 -22.76
N GLU A 17 -7.51 1.53 -23.66
CA GLU A 17 -7.75 1.58 -25.10
C GLU A 17 -9.14 1.08 -25.48
N LYS A 18 -9.63 0.02 -24.85
CA LYS A 18 -10.98 -0.49 -25.07
C LYS A 18 -12.06 0.52 -24.65
N ILE A 19 -11.83 1.21 -23.54
CA ILE A 19 -12.71 2.25 -23.03
C ILE A 19 -12.63 3.51 -23.91
N ILE A 20 -11.44 3.90 -24.37
CA ILE A 20 -11.25 5.01 -25.31
C ILE A 20 -12.06 4.76 -26.58
N ARG A 21 -12.03 3.54 -27.15
CA ARG A 21 -12.87 3.17 -28.32
C ARG A 21 -14.37 3.32 -28.04
N GLN A 22 -14.83 2.99 -26.85
CA GLN A 22 -16.22 3.22 -26.44
C GLN A 22 -16.53 4.71 -26.28
N LEU A 23 -15.60 5.50 -25.75
CA LEU A 23 -15.72 6.95 -25.65
C LEU A 23 -15.62 7.65 -27.01
N ASP A 24 -15.00 7.03 -28.02
CA ASP A 24 -14.92 7.56 -29.39
C ASP A 24 -16.27 7.68 -30.08
N THR A 25 -17.31 6.99 -29.59
CA THR A 25 -18.69 7.14 -30.05
C THR A 25 -19.41 8.33 -29.44
N LEU A 26 -18.83 8.98 -28.42
CA LEU A 26 -19.43 10.14 -27.74
C LEU A 26 -19.11 11.45 -28.45
N PRO A 27 -19.98 12.50 -28.30
CA PRO A 27 -19.72 13.83 -28.84
C PRO A 27 -18.37 14.41 -28.41
N ASN A 28 -17.72 15.19 -29.28
CA ASN A 28 -16.36 15.72 -29.07
C ASN A 28 -16.13 16.42 -27.71
N ARG A 29 -17.14 17.01 -27.10
CA ARG A 29 -17.05 17.66 -25.79
C ARG A 29 -16.97 16.66 -24.61
N MET A 30 -17.42 15.42 -24.82
CA MET A 30 -17.30 14.33 -23.82
C MET A 30 -15.99 13.55 -23.94
N LYS A 31 -15.27 13.71 -25.05
CA LYS A 31 -13.93 13.18 -25.28
C LYS A 31 -12.85 13.99 -24.57
N ALA A 32 -13.23 14.98 -23.75
CA ALA A 32 -12.26 15.84 -23.07
C ALA A 32 -11.28 14.99 -22.24
N PRO A 33 -9.98 15.17 -22.42
CA PRO A 33 -8.95 14.44 -21.66
C PRO A 33 -9.17 14.48 -20.15
N ASP A 34 -9.79 15.54 -19.67
CA ASP A 34 -10.09 15.74 -18.25
C ASP A 34 -11.11 14.74 -17.67
N VAL A 35 -12.08 14.29 -18.48
CA VAL A 35 -13.07 13.28 -18.07
C VAL A 35 -12.37 11.96 -17.79
N LEU A 36 -11.49 11.53 -18.71
CA LEU A 36 -10.72 10.29 -18.54
C LEU A 36 -9.73 10.40 -17.38
N ALA A 37 -9.00 11.51 -17.28
CA ALA A 37 -8.06 11.74 -16.18
C ALA A 37 -8.79 11.75 -14.82
N SER A 38 -9.96 12.36 -14.75
CA SER A 38 -10.80 12.37 -13.54
C SER A 38 -11.24 10.97 -13.14
N ALA A 39 -11.76 10.18 -14.08
CA ALA A 39 -12.20 8.81 -13.85
C ALA A 39 -11.05 7.90 -13.41
N LEU A 40 -9.87 8.01 -14.05
CA LEU A 40 -8.67 7.26 -13.69
C LEU A 40 -8.20 7.61 -12.29
N ASN A 41 -8.15 8.89 -11.94
CA ASN A 41 -7.76 9.35 -10.60
C ASN A 41 -8.73 8.88 -9.52
N ALA A 42 -10.04 8.91 -9.78
CA ALA A 42 -11.06 8.41 -8.88
C ALA A 42 -10.93 6.89 -8.67
N THR A 43 -10.73 6.15 -9.77
CA THR A 43 -10.48 4.69 -9.74
C THR A 43 -9.24 4.36 -8.92
N ALA A 44 -8.13 5.02 -9.17
CA ALA A 44 -6.88 4.80 -8.44
C ALA A 44 -7.03 5.12 -6.94
N ASN A 45 -7.76 6.17 -6.58
CA ASN A 45 -8.05 6.47 -5.17
C ASN A 45 -8.92 5.39 -4.51
N GLU A 46 -9.95 4.88 -5.20
CA GLU A 46 -10.79 3.80 -4.68
C GLU A 46 -9.99 2.51 -4.53
N MET A 47 -9.15 2.16 -5.51
CA MET A 47 -8.24 1.00 -5.45
C MET A 47 -7.25 1.14 -4.28
N LYS A 48 -6.60 2.29 -4.12
CA LYS A 48 -5.72 2.59 -2.99
C LYS A 48 -6.42 2.31 -1.65
N ARG A 49 -7.67 2.78 -1.50
CA ARG A 49 -8.46 2.56 -0.29
C ARG A 49 -8.76 1.08 -0.06
N LYS A 50 -9.20 0.34 -1.10
CA LYS A 50 -9.51 -1.10 -1.01
C LYS A 50 -8.26 -1.92 -0.66
N ILE A 51 -7.13 -1.67 -1.35
CA ILE A 51 -5.86 -2.34 -1.06
C ILE A 51 -5.45 -2.08 0.40
N GLY A 52 -5.50 -0.83 0.85
CA GLY A 52 -5.18 -0.48 2.23
C GLY A 52 -6.08 -1.15 3.26
N GLN A 53 -7.38 -1.30 2.99
CA GLN A 53 -8.33 -2.00 3.85
C GLN A 53 -8.03 -3.51 3.90
N ARG A 54 -7.79 -4.15 2.75
CA ARG A 54 -7.41 -5.58 2.68
C ARG A 54 -6.08 -5.84 3.37
N THR A 55 -5.11 -4.94 3.19
CA THR A 55 -3.81 -5.03 3.88
C THR A 55 -3.97 -5.02 5.39
N ARG A 56 -4.78 -4.11 5.95
CA ARG A 56 -5.07 -4.07 7.39
C ARG A 56 -5.82 -5.31 7.88
N LYS A 57 -6.69 -5.88 7.05
CA LYS A 57 -7.41 -7.11 7.39
C LYS A 57 -6.48 -8.33 7.41
N ARG A 58 -5.51 -8.39 6.50
CA ARG A 58 -4.59 -9.53 6.37
C ARG A 58 -3.40 -9.47 7.32
N TYR A 59 -2.82 -8.27 7.51
CA TYR A 59 -1.58 -8.07 8.26
C TYR A 59 -1.83 -7.46 9.64
N ALA A 60 -1.12 -7.96 10.64
CA ALA A 60 -1.18 -7.50 12.02
C ALA A 60 -0.35 -6.22 12.22
N ILE A 61 -0.70 -5.16 11.50
CA ILE A 61 0.00 -3.87 11.53
C ILE A 61 -0.43 -3.09 12.77
N ASN A 62 0.52 -2.78 13.64
CA ASN A 62 0.34 -1.99 14.84
C ASN A 62 0.43 -0.48 14.54
N ASP A 63 1.48 -0.06 13.85
CA ASP A 63 1.66 1.34 13.44
C ASP A 63 0.94 1.61 12.11
N LYS A 64 -0.32 2.04 12.19
CA LYS A 64 -1.15 2.34 11.02
C LYS A 64 -0.57 3.44 10.11
N LYS A 65 0.32 4.30 10.63
CA LYS A 65 0.95 5.38 9.86
C LYS A 65 1.87 4.85 8.77
N ILE A 66 2.44 3.66 8.92
CA ILE A 66 3.30 3.07 7.87
C ILE A 66 2.57 2.86 6.54
N LEU A 67 1.25 2.69 6.56
CA LEU A 67 0.43 2.52 5.34
C LEU A 67 0.17 3.84 4.60
N THR A 68 0.43 4.97 5.22
CA THR A 68 0.20 6.30 4.64
C THR A 68 1.46 7.12 4.48
N ASP A 69 2.49 6.79 5.24
CA ASP A 69 3.78 7.48 5.18
C ASP A 69 4.59 7.01 3.97
N LYS A 70 4.68 7.88 2.97
CA LYS A 70 5.42 7.64 1.72
C LYS A 70 6.88 7.22 1.97
N LYS A 71 7.55 7.76 2.99
CA LYS A 71 8.95 7.45 3.31
C LYS A 71 9.12 6.04 3.87
N ARG A 72 8.08 5.48 4.46
CA ARG A 72 8.07 4.14 5.07
C ARG A 72 7.40 3.07 4.19
N GLY A 73 7.10 3.40 2.94
CA GLY A 73 6.48 2.48 1.99
C GLY A 73 4.96 2.65 1.85
N GLY A 74 4.38 3.68 2.44
CA GLY A 74 2.97 4.00 2.26
C GLY A 74 2.64 4.30 0.80
N MET A 75 1.52 3.80 0.32
CA MET A 75 1.07 3.94 -1.07
C MET A 75 0.66 5.39 -1.37
N TYR A 76 1.14 5.93 -2.48
CA TYR A 76 0.74 7.24 -2.99
C TYR A 76 0.31 7.16 -4.45
N LEU A 77 -0.44 8.17 -4.89
CA LEU A 77 -0.97 8.27 -6.24
C LEU A 77 -0.20 9.32 -7.04
N GLU A 78 0.34 8.92 -8.18
CA GLU A 78 0.70 9.82 -9.27
C GLU A 78 -0.52 9.98 -10.18
N ARG A 79 -1.03 11.21 -10.22
CA ARG A 79 -2.31 11.51 -10.87
C ARG A 79 -2.16 11.64 -12.37
N ALA A 80 -3.12 11.13 -13.11
CA ALA A 80 -3.34 11.47 -14.51
C ALA A 80 -3.63 12.98 -14.64
N LYS A 81 -3.04 13.63 -15.63
CA LYS A 81 -3.22 15.07 -15.93
C LYS A 81 -3.36 15.28 -17.44
N GLY A 82 -4.27 16.16 -17.84
CA GLY A 82 -4.46 16.51 -19.26
C GLY A 82 -4.72 15.25 -20.11
N SER A 83 -3.94 15.07 -21.16
CA SER A 83 -4.03 13.91 -22.07
C SER A 83 -3.42 12.62 -21.52
N ALA A 84 -2.96 12.58 -20.26
CA ALA A 84 -2.41 11.38 -19.67
C ALA A 84 -3.45 10.26 -19.59
N THR A 85 -3.08 9.07 -20.05
CA THR A 85 -3.93 7.89 -20.13
C THR A 85 -3.76 6.94 -18.94
N SER A 86 -2.96 7.31 -17.94
CA SER A 86 -2.70 6.48 -16.77
C SER A 86 -2.64 7.27 -15.46
N ALA A 87 -3.12 6.65 -14.40
CA ALA A 87 -2.90 7.06 -13.02
C ALA A 87 -2.17 5.94 -12.29
N THR A 88 -1.04 6.24 -11.65
CA THR A 88 -0.16 5.21 -11.10
C THR A 88 -0.19 5.20 -9.57
N LEU A 89 -0.43 4.02 -8.97
CA LEU A 89 -0.26 3.81 -7.54
C LEU A 89 1.14 3.30 -7.26
N ILE A 90 1.88 3.99 -6.41
CA ILE A 90 3.27 3.68 -6.11
C ILE A 90 3.43 3.40 -4.63
N SER A 91 4.17 2.34 -4.31
CA SER A 91 4.64 2.01 -2.97
C SER A 91 6.10 1.58 -3.05
N ARG A 92 6.98 2.32 -2.40
CA ARG A 92 8.43 2.05 -2.37
C ARG A 92 8.92 2.13 -0.94
N GLY A 93 9.68 1.15 -0.49
CA GLY A 93 10.25 1.13 0.85
C GLY A 93 10.95 -0.19 1.15
N GLY A 94 11.89 -0.13 2.08
CA GLY A 94 12.58 -1.30 2.61
C GLY A 94 11.83 -1.98 3.74
N MET A 95 12.49 -2.93 4.39
CA MET A 95 12.01 -3.58 5.61
C MET A 95 11.74 -2.52 6.68
N VAL A 96 10.73 -2.78 7.50
CA VAL A 96 10.37 -1.92 8.63
C VAL A 96 10.76 -2.59 9.94
N GLU A 97 10.87 -1.84 11.02
CA GLU A 97 11.13 -2.42 12.33
C GLU A 97 10.00 -3.35 12.78
N ALA A 98 10.33 -4.41 13.51
CA ALA A 98 9.36 -5.39 14.00
C ALA A 98 8.21 -4.73 14.79
N MET A 99 8.48 -3.62 15.49
CA MET A 99 7.48 -2.84 16.23
C MET A 99 6.37 -2.24 15.35
N ALA A 100 6.55 -2.16 14.03
CA ALA A 100 5.51 -1.73 13.11
C ALA A 100 4.36 -2.74 12.98
N TYR A 101 4.63 -3.99 13.31
CA TYR A 101 3.64 -5.07 13.39
C TYR A 101 3.28 -5.38 14.85
N MET A 102 2.33 -6.29 15.06
CA MET A 102 1.93 -6.68 16.41
C MET A 102 3.07 -7.46 17.08
N THR A 103 3.57 -6.93 18.19
CA THR A 103 4.61 -7.54 18.99
C THR A 103 4.13 -7.81 20.41
N ARG A 104 4.77 -8.76 21.07
CA ARG A 104 4.68 -8.97 22.51
C ARG A 104 6.08 -8.87 23.10
N LYS A 105 6.19 -8.11 24.17
CA LYS A 105 7.42 -7.94 24.93
C LYS A 105 7.93 -9.28 25.46
N ASN A 106 9.23 -9.44 25.54
CA ASN A 106 9.87 -10.57 26.20
C ASN A 106 9.59 -10.59 27.72
N THR A 107 9.66 -11.79 28.29
CA THR A 107 9.73 -12.00 29.74
C THR A 107 11.13 -12.51 30.12
N GLU A 108 11.35 -12.84 31.37
CA GLU A 108 12.62 -13.45 31.81
C GLU A 108 12.89 -14.78 31.09
N THR A 109 11.84 -15.55 30.83
CA THR A 109 11.95 -16.89 30.24
C THR A 109 11.68 -16.92 28.74
N THR A 110 10.91 -15.97 28.19
CA THR A 110 10.49 -15.97 26.80
C THR A 110 11.13 -14.85 25.98
N ALA A 111 11.43 -15.13 24.70
CA ALA A 111 11.81 -14.11 23.72
C ALA A 111 10.65 -13.15 23.42
N ALA A 112 10.95 -11.98 22.91
CA ALA A 112 9.95 -11.12 22.28
C ALA A 112 9.29 -11.87 21.11
N MET A 113 8.00 -11.59 20.87
CA MET A 113 7.22 -12.29 19.84
C MET A 113 6.74 -11.31 18.79
N LEU A 114 6.56 -11.79 17.56
CA LEU A 114 6.07 -11.03 16.42
C LEU A 114 4.90 -11.78 15.77
N LYS A 115 3.88 -11.02 15.36
CA LYS A 115 2.80 -11.47 14.51
C LYS A 115 2.75 -10.62 13.26
N VAL A 116 2.94 -11.22 12.09
CA VAL A 116 2.92 -10.52 10.79
C VAL A 116 1.53 -10.63 10.14
N LEU A 117 0.93 -11.81 10.16
CA LEU A 117 -0.41 -12.03 9.60
C LEU A 117 -1.45 -12.14 10.74
N ASN A 118 -2.64 -11.58 10.51
CA ASN A 118 -3.73 -11.66 11.51
C ASN A 118 -4.21 -13.10 11.79
N GLU A 119 -4.09 -13.98 10.80
CA GLU A 119 -4.50 -15.39 10.90
C GLU A 119 -3.41 -16.29 11.51
N SER A 120 -2.14 -15.83 11.57
CA SER A 120 -1.06 -16.63 12.16
C SER A 120 -0.97 -16.47 13.67
N ALA A 121 -0.38 -17.45 14.32
CA ALA A 121 0.04 -17.32 15.71
C ALA A 121 1.20 -16.33 15.84
N MET A 122 1.45 -15.84 17.05
CA MET A 122 2.68 -15.08 17.36
C MET A 122 3.88 -16.05 17.35
N THR A 123 4.96 -15.64 16.72
CA THR A 123 6.20 -16.39 16.63
C THR A 123 7.26 -15.77 17.54
N ALA A 124 7.93 -16.57 18.35
CA ALA A 124 9.05 -16.13 19.15
C ALA A 124 10.21 -15.71 18.24
N LEU A 125 10.78 -14.55 18.53
CA LEU A 125 11.93 -14.03 17.80
C LEU A 125 13.22 -14.53 18.43
N GLU A 126 13.66 -15.68 17.95
CA GLU A 126 14.90 -16.32 18.38
C GLU A 126 15.70 -16.72 17.15
N VAL A 127 16.93 -16.25 17.03
CA VAL A 127 17.84 -16.56 15.92
C VAL A 127 19.19 -16.97 16.51
N ASP A 128 19.72 -18.09 16.06
CA ASP A 128 20.98 -18.68 16.55
C ASP A 128 20.99 -18.88 18.08
N GLY A 129 19.89 -19.35 18.65
CA GLY A 129 19.75 -19.57 20.09
C GLY A 129 19.75 -18.30 20.94
N ARG A 130 19.62 -17.13 20.34
CA ARG A 130 19.58 -15.83 21.02
C ARG A 130 18.18 -15.25 20.99
N LYS A 131 17.62 -15.00 22.16
CA LYS A 131 16.30 -14.42 22.33
C LYS A 131 16.31 -12.91 22.01
N ALA A 132 15.33 -12.45 21.23
CA ALA A 132 15.08 -11.03 21.05
C ALA A 132 14.39 -10.45 22.28
N PHE A 133 14.60 -9.17 22.53
CA PHE A 133 14.02 -8.43 23.62
C PHE A 133 13.66 -6.99 23.23
N GLU A 134 12.68 -6.44 23.89
CA GLU A 134 12.30 -5.04 23.74
C GLU A 134 13.24 -4.17 24.56
N THR A 135 13.70 -3.08 23.97
CA THR A 135 14.51 -2.08 24.67
C THR A 135 14.14 -0.66 24.23
N THR A 136 14.23 0.27 25.17
CA THR A 136 14.13 1.70 24.89
C THR A 136 15.52 2.32 25.00
N PHE A 137 15.96 2.93 23.91
CA PHE A 137 17.25 3.62 23.83
C PHE A 137 17.20 4.98 24.54
N LYS A 138 18.36 5.56 24.81
CA LYS A 138 18.46 6.92 25.42
C LYS A 138 17.75 8.00 24.63
N SER A 139 17.60 7.80 23.30
CA SER A 139 16.82 8.69 22.41
C SER A 139 15.29 8.62 22.60
N GLY A 140 14.79 7.73 23.48
CA GLY A 140 13.36 7.44 23.63
C GLY A 140 12.80 6.47 22.59
N HIS A 141 13.61 6.07 21.61
CA HIS A 141 13.19 5.07 20.60
C HIS A 141 13.10 3.67 21.23
N THR A 142 11.98 2.99 21.03
CA THR A 142 11.76 1.62 21.49
C THR A 142 11.77 0.68 20.29
N ALA A 143 12.54 -0.41 20.39
CA ALA A 143 12.65 -1.41 19.34
C ALA A 143 12.77 -2.82 19.92
N ILE A 144 12.41 -3.82 19.09
CA ILE A 144 12.78 -5.22 19.34
C ILE A 144 14.17 -5.44 18.78
N VAL A 145 15.08 -5.83 19.65
CA VAL A 145 16.49 -6.01 19.30
C VAL A 145 17.00 -7.40 19.69
N GLN A 146 18.10 -7.79 19.09
CA GLN A 146 18.81 -9.01 19.43
C GLN A 146 20.30 -8.70 19.60
N ARG A 147 20.97 -9.37 20.53
CA ARG A 147 22.42 -9.27 20.70
C ARG A 147 23.14 -9.88 19.50
N VAL A 148 24.18 -9.21 19.00
CA VAL A 148 25.00 -9.70 17.89
C VAL A 148 25.90 -10.86 18.35
N GLY A 149 26.37 -10.84 19.60
CA GLY A 149 27.21 -11.85 20.20
C GLY A 149 26.74 -12.24 21.60
N ARG A 150 27.65 -12.83 22.39
CA ARG A 150 27.42 -13.18 23.81
C ARG A 150 27.48 -11.94 24.72
N ALA A 151 28.22 -10.90 24.30
CA ALA A 151 28.32 -9.65 25.05
C ALA A 151 27.01 -8.89 25.10
N ARG A 152 26.88 -8.00 26.09
CA ARG A 152 25.70 -7.13 26.26
C ARG A 152 25.46 -6.23 25.02
N LEU A 153 26.52 -5.76 24.40
CA LEU A 153 26.53 -4.93 23.19
C LEU A 153 27.52 -5.53 22.17
N PRO A 154 27.36 -5.27 20.87
CA PRO A 154 26.28 -4.52 20.24
C PRO A 154 24.96 -5.29 20.11
N VAL A 155 23.88 -4.56 19.95
CA VAL A 155 22.56 -5.08 19.59
C VAL A 155 22.18 -4.64 18.19
N LYS A 156 21.36 -5.43 17.49
CA LYS A 156 20.75 -5.08 16.19
C LYS A 156 19.24 -5.06 16.30
N SER A 157 18.58 -4.07 15.70
CA SER A 157 17.12 -4.04 15.57
C SER A 157 16.64 -5.16 14.65
N LEU A 158 15.56 -5.81 15.04
CA LEU A 158 14.93 -6.82 14.22
C LEU A 158 13.93 -6.17 13.26
N MET A 159 13.98 -6.61 12.02
CA MET A 159 13.19 -6.08 10.93
C MET A 159 12.05 -7.03 10.58
N ALA A 160 10.97 -6.47 10.08
CA ALA A 160 9.79 -7.15 9.58
C ALA A 160 9.59 -6.85 8.09
N PRO A 161 8.69 -7.57 7.39
CA PRO A 161 8.48 -7.38 5.96
C PRO A 161 8.15 -5.94 5.58
N ALA A 162 8.65 -5.52 4.42
CA ALA A 162 8.37 -4.22 3.85
C ALA A 162 6.88 -4.03 3.54
N VAL A 163 6.39 -2.81 3.73
CA VAL A 163 5.00 -2.44 3.41
C VAL A 163 4.64 -2.70 1.94
N PRO A 164 5.50 -2.41 0.95
CA PRO A 164 5.24 -2.75 -0.45
C PRO A 164 4.97 -4.23 -0.70
N MET A 165 5.63 -5.13 0.03
CA MET A 165 5.36 -6.59 -0.07
C MET A 165 3.94 -6.94 0.41
N ALA A 166 3.48 -6.30 1.50
CA ALA A 166 2.13 -6.47 2.00
C ALA A 166 1.07 -5.97 1.01
N TYR A 167 1.34 -4.86 0.33
CA TYR A 167 0.47 -4.35 -0.73
C TYR A 167 0.46 -5.25 -1.97
N GLY A 168 1.59 -5.79 -2.41
CA GLY A 168 1.68 -6.69 -3.57
C GLY A 168 0.71 -7.86 -3.46
N LYS A 169 0.70 -8.52 -2.32
CA LYS A 169 -0.22 -9.65 -2.07
C LYS A 169 -1.70 -9.25 -2.09
N THR A 170 -2.04 -8.11 -1.50
CA THR A 170 -3.43 -7.63 -1.46
C THR A 170 -3.86 -6.95 -2.76
N TYR A 171 -2.92 -6.48 -3.57
CA TYR A 171 -3.18 -5.97 -4.91
C TYR A 171 -3.68 -7.08 -5.84
N GLU A 172 -2.99 -8.23 -5.89
CA GLU A 172 -3.41 -9.38 -6.68
C GLU A 172 -4.89 -9.74 -6.45
N GLU A 173 -5.32 -9.73 -5.17
CA GLU A 173 -6.70 -10.00 -4.78
C GLU A 173 -7.69 -8.88 -5.17
N THR A 174 -7.19 -7.66 -5.38
CA THR A 174 -8.02 -6.48 -5.65
C THR A 174 -8.16 -6.19 -7.14
N THR A 175 -7.28 -6.75 -7.97
CA THR A 175 -7.25 -6.52 -9.43
C THR A 175 -8.57 -6.89 -10.11
N GLN A 176 -9.26 -7.92 -9.61
CA GLN A 176 -10.57 -8.35 -10.12
C GLN A 176 -11.64 -7.26 -10.05
N ASP A 177 -11.53 -6.33 -9.08
CA ASP A 177 -12.49 -5.24 -8.90
C ASP A 177 -12.24 -4.05 -9.84
N TYR A 178 -11.06 -4.01 -10.47
CA TYR A 178 -10.58 -2.82 -11.18
C TYR A 178 -11.52 -2.35 -12.29
N TYR A 179 -11.95 -3.25 -13.16
CA TYR A 179 -12.83 -2.93 -14.29
C TYR A 179 -14.17 -2.35 -13.85
N THR A 180 -14.80 -3.01 -12.89
CA THR A 180 -16.09 -2.56 -12.37
C THR A 180 -15.99 -1.17 -11.77
N ILE A 181 -14.89 -0.89 -11.05
CA ILE A 181 -14.64 0.41 -10.44
C ILE A 181 -14.39 1.46 -11.52
N LEU A 182 -13.58 1.15 -12.53
CA LEU A 182 -13.26 2.06 -13.62
C LEU A 182 -14.51 2.42 -14.44
N GLN A 183 -15.31 1.43 -14.84
CA GLN A 183 -16.55 1.65 -15.56
C GLN A 183 -17.53 2.55 -14.78
N LYS A 184 -17.70 2.30 -13.49
CA LYS A 184 -18.50 3.12 -12.59
C LYS A 184 -18.04 4.58 -12.58
N HIS A 185 -16.73 4.81 -12.48
CA HIS A 185 -16.20 6.18 -12.44
C HIS A 185 -16.30 6.88 -13.79
N ILE A 186 -16.10 6.15 -14.91
CA ILE A 186 -16.31 6.72 -16.26
C ILE A 186 -17.76 7.13 -16.44
N GLN A 187 -18.70 6.24 -16.14
CA GLN A 187 -20.12 6.54 -16.26
C GLN A 187 -20.49 7.78 -15.43
N ARG A 188 -20.03 7.87 -14.19
CA ARG A 188 -20.27 9.02 -13.32
C ARG A 188 -19.71 10.33 -13.89
N GLU A 189 -18.52 10.31 -14.48
CA GLU A 189 -17.93 11.51 -15.07
C GLU A 189 -18.67 11.92 -16.36
N VAL A 190 -19.12 10.96 -17.16
CA VAL A 190 -19.95 11.21 -18.33
C VAL A 190 -21.30 11.84 -17.92
N GLU A 191 -21.98 11.27 -16.93
CA GLU A 191 -23.23 11.81 -16.38
C GLU A 191 -23.04 13.25 -15.87
N ARG A 192 -21.95 13.50 -15.12
CA ARG A 192 -21.61 14.84 -14.63
C ARG A 192 -21.45 15.87 -15.74
N VAL A 193 -20.84 15.48 -16.86
CA VAL A 193 -20.69 16.35 -18.03
C VAL A 193 -22.03 16.59 -18.72
N LEU A 194 -22.86 15.57 -18.87
CA LEU A 194 -24.20 15.68 -19.46
C LEU A 194 -25.10 16.59 -18.62
N ASP A 195 -25.14 16.43 -17.31
CA ASP A 195 -25.92 17.27 -16.38
C ASP A 195 -25.45 18.74 -16.40
N GLY A 196 -24.14 18.97 -16.59
CA GLY A 196 -23.58 20.31 -16.76
C GLY A 196 -24.08 21.01 -18.02
N PHE A 197 -24.38 20.25 -19.09
CA PHE A 197 -24.96 20.78 -20.31
C PHE A 197 -26.49 21.06 -20.20
N GLY A 198 -27.22 20.22 -19.44
CA GLY A 198 -28.67 20.40 -19.23
C GLY A 198 -29.04 21.62 -18.38
N ARG A 199 -28.06 22.16 -17.61
CA ARG A 199 -28.27 23.38 -16.78
C ARG A 199 -27.83 24.68 -17.47
N ALA A 200 -27.15 24.59 -18.60
CA ALA A 200 -26.64 25.73 -19.34
C ALA A 200 -27.52 26.08 -20.58
N ALA A 201 -28.61 25.34 -20.77
CA ALA A 201 -29.66 25.60 -21.75
C ALA A 201 -30.92 26.13 -21.07
#